data_f861f151cce07d8daec5dad69434266b
#
_entry.id   f861f151cce07d8daec5dad69434266b
#
_cell.length_a   1.000
_cell.length_b   1.000
_cell.length_c   1.000
_cell.angle_alpha   90.00
_cell.angle_beta   90.00
_cell.angle_gamma   90.00
#
_symmetry.space_group_name_H-M   'P 1'
#
loop_
_entity.id
_entity.type
_entity.pdbx_description
1 polymer ?
#
loop_
_entity_poly.entity_id
_entity_poly.type
_entity_poly.pdbx_seq_one_letter_code
_entity_poly.pdbx_strand_id
1 'polypeptide(L)'
;EGFASYSEYVALENLQSASSAREWINTAMNYALEEPYGSLYIPFVQANNEGRIFNYKLSYKKGATLLHMLRYHINNDSIFFASIRQYLNEFADSVATGDDFINSMENSSGIELKDFFNQWYYGKGYPRFDVDYTLQNDTLYLTVTQSTSSSTTPLFKTFVDYKISYPGGDTTVRLFQSANIENFKIPFKKQITYITVDADNWILNSKGTIDSIDSPENNSNLFKIYPNPANDNLNLLFNTKLFDAEKTISIY
;
A
#
# COMPACT_ATOMS: atom_id res chain seq x y z
N GLU A 1 -14.86 -11.96 -10.64
CA GLU A 1 -15.46 -11.75 -9.32
C GLU A 1 -15.01 -10.41 -8.69
N GLY A 2 -13.72 -10.04 -8.82
CA GLY A 2 -13.22 -8.77 -8.30
C GLY A 2 -13.90 -7.54 -8.91
N PHE A 3 -14.18 -7.56 -10.21
CA PHE A 3 -14.91 -6.49 -10.90
C PHE A 3 -16.34 -6.35 -10.38
N ALA A 4 -17.06 -7.47 -10.25
CA ALA A 4 -18.41 -7.48 -9.71
C ALA A 4 -18.44 -6.94 -8.27
N SER A 5 -17.51 -7.39 -7.43
CA SER A 5 -17.38 -6.88 -6.05
C SER A 5 -17.02 -5.40 -6.00
N TYR A 6 -16.12 -4.91 -6.87
CA TYR A 6 -15.78 -3.49 -6.89
C TYR A 6 -16.92 -2.61 -7.39
N SER A 7 -17.79 -3.13 -8.26
CA SER A 7 -18.98 -2.40 -8.68
C SER A 7 -19.96 -2.12 -7.53
N GLU A 8 -19.98 -2.96 -6.49
CA GLU A 8 -20.72 -2.67 -5.24
C GLU A 8 -20.18 -1.40 -4.57
N TYR A 9 -18.84 -1.28 -4.44
CA TYR A 9 -18.21 -0.07 -3.90
C TYR A 9 -18.59 1.17 -4.71
N VAL A 10 -18.45 1.09 -6.05
CA VAL A 10 -18.79 2.23 -6.94
C VAL A 10 -20.26 2.59 -6.86
N ALA A 11 -21.16 1.60 -6.74
CA ALA A 11 -22.58 1.85 -6.54
C ALA A 11 -22.86 2.55 -5.21
N LEU A 12 -22.25 2.10 -4.11
CA LEU A 12 -22.38 2.75 -2.80
C LEU A 12 -21.86 4.19 -2.81
N GLU A 13 -20.71 4.43 -3.44
CA GLU A 13 -20.09 5.76 -3.56
C GLU A 13 -21.01 6.75 -4.30
N ASN A 14 -21.69 6.31 -5.37
CA ASN A 14 -22.48 7.18 -6.22
C ASN A 14 -23.97 7.23 -5.88
N LEU A 15 -24.53 6.16 -5.31
CA LEU A 15 -25.98 6.05 -5.07
C LEU A 15 -26.35 6.19 -3.58
N GLN A 16 -25.40 6.09 -2.67
CA GLN A 16 -25.65 6.22 -1.23
C GLN A 16 -24.80 7.33 -0.61
N SER A 17 -23.57 7.01 -0.18
CA SER A 17 -22.66 7.96 0.46
C SER A 17 -21.21 7.49 0.42
N ALA A 18 -20.28 8.44 0.50
CA ALA A 18 -18.87 8.16 0.68
C ALA A 18 -18.59 7.33 1.96
N SER A 19 -19.39 7.50 3.03
CA SER A 19 -19.26 6.73 4.26
C SER A 19 -19.61 5.27 4.04
N SER A 20 -20.70 4.97 3.32
CA SER A 20 -21.11 3.58 3.01
C SER A 20 -20.08 2.89 2.13
N ALA A 21 -19.54 3.59 1.14
CA ALA A 21 -18.46 3.07 0.29
C ALA A 21 -17.19 2.80 1.11
N ARG A 22 -16.81 3.71 2.02
CA ARG A 22 -15.66 3.54 2.91
C ARG A 22 -15.82 2.32 3.83
N GLU A 23 -16.99 2.13 4.42
CA GLU A 23 -17.27 0.95 5.26
C GLU A 23 -17.13 -0.35 4.46
N TRP A 24 -17.64 -0.35 3.23
CA TRP A 24 -17.54 -1.50 2.34
C TRP A 24 -16.08 -1.84 2.00
N ILE A 25 -15.27 -0.85 1.59
CA ILE A 25 -13.88 -1.10 1.21
C ILE A 25 -13.02 -1.49 2.43
N ASN A 26 -13.26 -0.90 3.60
CA ASN A 26 -12.63 -1.30 4.85
C ASN A 26 -12.90 -2.78 5.16
N THR A 27 -14.14 -3.22 4.99
CA THR A 27 -14.53 -4.62 5.18
C THR A 27 -13.84 -5.53 4.16
N ALA A 28 -13.80 -5.12 2.89
CA ALA A 28 -13.14 -5.88 1.83
C ALA A 28 -11.64 -6.04 2.09
N MET A 29 -10.96 -4.96 2.50
CA MET A 29 -9.53 -5.01 2.84
C MET A 29 -9.26 -5.88 4.06
N ASN A 30 -10.11 -5.83 5.10
CA ASN A 30 -9.97 -6.70 6.26
C ASN A 30 -10.01 -8.18 5.88
N TYR A 31 -10.95 -8.58 5.00
CA TYR A 31 -10.97 -9.95 4.48
C TYR A 31 -9.72 -10.31 3.67
N ALA A 32 -9.21 -9.37 2.85
CA ALA A 32 -7.98 -9.59 2.09
C ALA A 32 -6.73 -9.75 2.99
N LEU A 33 -6.67 -9.01 4.10
CA LEU A 33 -5.58 -9.11 5.09
C LEU A 33 -5.53 -10.48 5.79
N GLU A 34 -6.63 -11.21 5.85
CA GLU A 34 -6.67 -12.57 6.42
C GLU A 34 -5.96 -13.62 5.54
N GLU A 35 -5.55 -13.25 4.30
CA GLU A 35 -4.85 -14.12 3.36
C GLU A 35 -3.42 -13.59 3.05
N PRO A 36 -2.53 -13.53 4.06
CA PRO A 36 -1.21 -12.89 3.94
C PRO A 36 -0.28 -13.58 2.93
N TYR A 37 -0.59 -14.81 2.51
CA TYR A 37 0.19 -15.58 1.54
C TYR A 37 -0.54 -15.81 0.22
N GLY A 38 -1.71 -15.21 0.04
CA GLY A 38 -2.54 -15.36 -1.17
C GLY A 38 -2.18 -14.36 -2.27
N SER A 39 -2.06 -14.83 -3.53
CA SER A 39 -2.04 -13.99 -4.73
C SER A 39 -3.44 -13.95 -5.37
N LEU A 40 -3.69 -12.95 -6.22
CA LEU A 40 -4.89 -12.95 -7.06
C LEU A 40 -4.75 -13.93 -8.24
N TYR A 41 -3.55 -14.01 -8.80
CA TYR A 41 -3.26 -14.91 -9.90
C TYR A 41 -3.56 -16.37 -9.53
N ILE A 42 -4.30 -17.05 -10.40
CA ILE A 42 -4.61 -18.48 -10.29
C ILE A 42 -3.76 -19.21 -11.33
N PRO A 43 -2.73 -19.96 -10.93
CA PRO A 43 -1.93 -20.72 -11.87
C PRO A 43 -2.76 -21.83 -12.52
N PHE A 44 -2.43 -22.20 -13.76
CA PHE A 44 -3.16 -23.17 -14.55
C PHE A 44 -3.40 -24.51 -13.82
N VAL A 45 -2.44 -24.96 -13.02
CA VAL A 45 -2.57 -26.18 -12.20
C VAL A 45 -3.69 -26.10 -11.16
N GLN A 46 -4.19 -24.91 -10.85
CA GLN A 46 -5.31 -24.67 -9.93
C GLN A 46 -6.61 -24.24 -10.65
N ALA A 47 -6.62 -24.23 -11.99
CA ALA A 47 -7.76 -23.77 -12.78
C ALA A 47 -9.02 -24.64 -12.61
N ASN A 48 -8.89 -25.87 -12.10
CA ASN A 48 -10.01 -26.76 -11.78
C ASN A 48 -10.34 -26.80 -10.28
N ASN A 49 -9.71 -25.97 -9.45
CA ASN A 49 -9.96 -25.91 -8.01
C ASN A 49 -11.02 -24.83 -7.72
N GLU A 50 -12.29 -25.26 -7.62
CA GLU A 50 -13.42 -24.34 -7.33
C GLU A 50 -13.20 -23.53 -6.05
N GLY A 51 -12.69 -24.14 -4.98
CA GLY A 51 -12.40 -23.46 -3.72
C GLY A 51 -11.35 -22.34 -3.86
N ARG A 52 -10.43 -22.48 -4.85
CA ARG A 52 -9.47 -21.44 -5.17
C ARG A 52 -10.07 -20.39 -6.11
N ILE A 53 -10.80 -20.79 -7.13
CA ILE A 53 -11.42 -19.88 -8.12
C ILE A 53 -12.43 -18.97 -7.42
N PHE A 54 -13.28 -19.53 -6.55
CA PHE A 54 -14.31 -18.81 -5.80
C PHE A 54 -13.88 -18.48 -4.36
N ASN A 55 -12.59 -18.32 -4.11
CA ASN A 55 -12.13 -17.89 -2.79
C ASN A 55 -12.59 -16.46 -2.50
N TYR A 56 -13.50 -16.33 -1.52
CA TYR A 56 -14.15 -15.07 -1.19
C TYR A 56 -13.15 -13.95 -0.83
N LYS A 57 -12.12 -14.29 -0.05
CA LYS A 57 -11.14 -13.31 0.42
C LYS A 57 -10.18 -12.87 -0.69
N LEU A 58 -9.82 -13.78 -1.60
CA LEU A 58 -8.91 -13.50 -2.70
C LEU A 58 -9.66 -13.02 -3.96
N SER A 59 -10.42 -13.91 -4.59
CA SER A 59 -11.00 -13.62 -5.91
C SER A 59 -12.01 -12.48 -5.87
N TYR A 60 -12.80 -12.37 -4.78
CA TYR A 60 -13.78 -11.30 -4.61
C TYR A 60 -13.14 -10.08 -3.93
N LYS A 61 -12.73 -10.19 -2.67
CA LYS A 61 -12.39 -9.02 -1.85
C LYS A 61 -11.01 -8.46 -2.18
N LYS A 62 -9.96 -9.27 -2.29
CA LYS A 62 -8.65 -8.81 -2.75
C LYS A 62 -8.71 -8.35 -4.21
N GLY A 63 -9.54 -9.00 -5.06
CA GLY A 63 -9.78 -8.55 -6.43
C GLY A 63 -10.39 -7.16 -6.50
N ALA A 64 -11.42 -6.89 -5.71
CA ALA A 64 -12.00 -5.55 -5.60
C ALA A 64 -11.02 -4.53 -5.04
N THR A 65 -10.25 -4.91 -4.01
CA THR A 65 -9.20 -4.07 -3.43
C THR A 65 -8.12 -3.71 -4.46
N LEU A 66 -7.73 -4.64 -5.33
CA LEU A 66 -6.78 -4.34 -6.41
C LEU A 66 -7.30 -3.24 -7.34
N LEU A 67 -8.56 -3.29 -7.73
CA LEU A 67 -9.17 -2.26 -8.59
C LEU A 67 -9.26 -0.90 -7.87
N HIS A 68 -9.54 -0.90 -6.57
CA HIS A 68 -9.52 0.29 -5.73
C HIS A 68 -8.12 0.92 -5.67
N MET A 69 -7.10 0.10 -5.43
CA MET A 69 -5.69 0.52 -5.44
C MET A 69 -5.23 0.99 -6.82
N LEU A 70 -5.70 0.36 -7.90
CA LEU A 70 -5.38 0.77 -9.28
C LEU A 70 -5.97 2.15 -9.58
N ARG A 71 -7.23 2.42 -9.16
CA ARG A 71 -7.85 3.75 -9.25
C ARG A 71 -7.02 4.80 -8.51
N TYR A 72 -6.58 4.47 -7.29
CA TYR A 72 -5.70 5.34 -6.51
C TYR A 72 -4.35 5.54 -7.20
N HIS A 73 -3.73 4.48 -7.75
CA HIS A 73 -2.45 4.55 -8.44
C HIS A 73 -2.52 5.45 -9.68
N ILE A 74 -3.55 5.33 -10.50
CA ILE A 74 -3.80 6.17 -11.68
C ILE A 74 -4.08 7.63 -11.28
N ASN A 75 -4.68 7.85 -10.11
CA ASN A 75 -4.97 9.16 -9.54
C ASN A 75 -5.78 10.11 -10.47
N ASN A 76 -6.61 9.52 -11.31
CA ASN A 76 -7.52 10.25 -12.19
C ASN A 76 -8.73 9.37 -12.51
N ASP A 77 -9.87 9.69 -11.91
CA ASP A 77 -11.11 8.91 -12.05
C ASP A 77 -11.59 8.84 -13.50
N SER A 78 -11.48 9.94 -14.24
CA SER A 78 -11.90 9.97 -15.64
C SER A 78 -11.11 8.99 -16.49
N ILE A 79 -9.78 8.94 -16.30
CA ILE A 79 -8.88 8.00 -16.96
C ILE A 79 -9.19 6.57 -16.51
N PHE A 80 -9.25 6.34 -15.19
CA PHE A 80 -9.52 5.00 -14.65
C PHE A 80 -10.82 4.41 -15.20
N PHE A 81 -11.93 5.13 -15.09
CA PHE A 81 -13.23 4.62 -15.56
C PHE A 81 -13.34 4.55 -17.08
N ALA A 82 -12.65 5.42 -17.84
CA ALA A 82 -12.56 5.31 -19.28
C ALA A 82 -11.80 4.04 -19.67
N SER A 83 -10.68 3.74 -19.03
CA SER A 83 -9.87 2.54 -19.26
C SER A 83 -10.64 1.25 -18.94
N ILE A 84 -11.38 1.23 -17.82
CA ILE A 84 -12.27 0.09 -17.49
C ILE A 84 -13.33 -0.12 -18.58
N ARG A 85 -13.99 0.95 -19.05
CA ARG A 85 -15.00 0.83 -20.12
C ARG A 85 -14.39 0.38 -21.43
N GLN A 86 -13.19 0.84 -21.77
CA GLN A 86 -12.48 0.39 -22.96
C GLN A 86 -12.19 -1.11 -22.90
N TYR A 87 -11.63 -1.60 -21.78
CA TYR A 87 -11.40 -3.03 -21.56
C TYR A 87 -12.69 -3.86 -21.70
N LEU A 88 -13.79 -3.42 -21.07
CA LEU A 88 -15.07 -4.13 -21.14
C LEU A 88 -15.63 -4.17 -22.58
N ASN A 89 -15.44 -3.11 -23.36
CA ASN A 89 -15.87 -3.07 -24.76
C ASN A 89 -14.97 -3.93 -25.66
N GLU A 90 -13.65 -3.92 -25.42
CA GLU A 90 -12.66 -4.67 -26.20
C GLU A 90 -12.89 -6.18 -26.08
N PHE A 91 -13.25 -6.65 -24.88
CA PHE A 91 -13.46 -8.07 -24.60
C PHE A 91 -14.95 -8.44 -24.45
N ALA A 92 -15.88 -7.60 -24.94
CA ALA A 92 -17.30 -7.92 -24.95
C ALA A 92 -17.56 -9.21 -25.75
N ASP A 93 -18.39 -10.09 -25.19
CA ASP A 93 -18.72 -11.40 -25.79
C ASP A 93 -17.50 -12.31 -26.07
N SER A 94 -16.40 -12.07 -25.36
CA SER A 94 -15.13 -12.80 -25.51
C SER A 94 -14.62 -13.26 -24.16
N VAL A 95 -13.39 -13.82 -24.15
CA VAL A 95 -12.64 -14.19 -22.95
C VAL A 95 -11.40 -13.30 -22.85
N ALA A 96 -11.01 -12.96 -21.63
CA ALA A 96 -9.82 -12.18 -21.36
C ALA A 96 -9.00 -12.81 -20.23
N THR A 97 -7.69 -12.67 -20.32
CA THR A 97 -6.73 -13.03 -19.29
C THR A 97 -6.38 -11.83 -18.42
N GLY A 98 -5.62 -12.07 -17.35
CA GLY A 98 -5.05 -10.96 -16.54
C GLY A 98 -4.11 -10.07 -17.36
N ASP A 99 -3.34 -10.66 -18.28
CA ASP A 99 -2.42 -9.91 -19.15
C ASP A 99 -3.17 -9.02 -20.15
N ASP A 100 -4.31 -9.49 -20.69
CA ASP A 100 -5.17 -8.66 -21.54
C ASP A 100 -5.71 -7.44 -20.77
N PHE A 101 -6.11 -7.64 -19.52
CA PHE A 101 -6.53 -6.52 -18.67
C PHE A 101 -5.40 -5.52 -18.41
N ILE A 102 -4.20 -6.01 -18.06
CA ILE A 102 -3.02 -5.17 -17.82
C ILE A 102 -2.71 -4.35 -19.07
N ASN A 103 -2.59 -5.00 -20.22
CA ASN A 103 -2.27 -4.35 -21.50
C ASN A 103 -3.33 -3.30 -21.89
N SER A 104 -4.61 -3.61 -21.72
CA SER A 104 -5.70 -2.67 -22.02
C SER A 104 -5.64 -1.45 -21.08
N MET A 105 -5.38 -1.65 -19.80
CA MET A 105 -5.24 -0.55 -18.83
C MET A 105 -4.01 0.32 -19.11
N GLU A 106 -2.85 -0.26 -19.43
CA GLU A 106 -1.64 0.50 -19.79
C GLU A 106 -1.85 1.30 -21.07
N ASN A 107 -2.39 0.69 -22.11
CA ASN A 107 -2.63 1.35 -23.39
C ASN A 107 -3.62 2.52 -23.28
N SER A 108 -4.67 2.35 -22.48
CA SER A 108 -5.72 3.37 -22.36
C SER A 108 -5.38 4.46 -21.37
N SER A 109 -4.65 4.16 -20.29
CA SER A 109 -4.24 5.15 -19.29
C SER A 109 -2.96 5.89 -19.66
N GLY A 110 -2.10 5.28 -20.48
CA GLY A 110 -0.75 5.77 -20.78
C GLY A 110 0.23 5.66 -19.59
N ILE A 111 -0.12 4.87 -18.56
CA ILE A 111 0.66 4.67 -17.35
C ILE A 111 1.26 3.28 -17.37
N GLU A 112 2.56 3.14 -17.05
CA GLU A 112 3.21 1.85 -16.86
C GLU A 112 2.72 1.21 -15.55
N LEU A 113 2.08 0.04 -15.65
CA LEU A 113 1.45 -0.66 -14.53
C LEU A 113 2.10 -2.00 -14.21
N LYS A 114 3.16 -2.36 -14.92
CA LYS A 114 3.83 -3.65 -14.80
C LYS A 114 4.28 -3.93 -13.35
N ASP A 115 4.95 -2.99 -12.70
CA ASP A 115 5.39 -3.14 -11.32
C ASP A 115 4.20 -3.28 -10.37
N PHE A 116 3.13 -2.50 -10.59
CA PHE A 116 1.90 -2.59 -9.81
C PHE A 116 1.30 -4.00 -9.88
N PHE A 117 1.08 -4.54 -11.07
CA PHE A 117 0.47 -5.86 -11.22
C PHE A 117 1.39 -7.01 -10.81
N ASN A 118 2.70 -6.89 -11.02
CA ASN A 118 3.67 -7.88 -10.53
C ASN A 118 3.60 -8.05 -9.02
N GLN A 119 3.37 -6.97 -8.29
CA GLN A 119 3.31 -6.97 -6.82
C GLN A 119 1.92 -7.32 -6.29
N TRP A 120 0.87 -6.75 -6.87
CA TRP A 120 -0.47 -6.85 -6.30
C TRP A 120 -1.36 -7.95 -6.91
N TYR A 121 -1.12 -8.33 -8.17
CA TYR A 121 -1.86 -9.39 -8.86
C TYR A 121 -1.12 -10.72 -8.80
N TYR A 122 0.13 -10.76 -9.28
CA TYR A 122 0.97 -11.96 -9.26
C TYR A 122 1.63 -12.18 -7.89
N GLY A 123 2.00 -11.12 -7.19
CA GLY A 123 2.62 -11.15 -5.88
C GLY A 123 1.67 -11.60 -4.77
N LYS A 124 2.26 -11.94 -3.64
CA LYS A 124 1.55 -12.39 -2.44
C LYS A 124 1.68 -11.38 -1.32
N GLY A 125 0.66 -11.35 -0.46
CA GLY A 125 0.71 -10.56 0.75
C GLY A 125 0.36 -9.08 0.56
N TYR A 126 0.89 -8.28 1.47
CA TYR A 126 0.66 -6.84 1.58
C TYR A 126 1.78 -6.19 2.41
N PRO A 127 2.00 -4.86 2.27
CA PRO A 127 2.98 -4.13 3.05
C PRO A 127 2.47 -3.75 4.44
N ARG A 128 3.43 -3.42 5.30
CA ARG A 128 3.27 -2.71 6.55
C ARG A 128 4.25 -1.55 6.55
N PHE A 129 3.81 -0.36 6.95
CA PHE A 129 4.63 0.84 7.01
C PHE A 129 4.84 1.26 8.46
N ASP A 130 6.09 1.22 8.92
CA ASP A 130 6.52 1.84 10.16
C ASP A 130 7.11 3.21 9.84
N VAL A 131 6.72 4.25 10.56
CA VAL A 131 7.05 5.64 10.26
C VAL A 131 7.75 6.27 11.45
N ASP A 132 8.95 6.76 11.22
CA ASP A 132 9.66 7.64 12.13
C ASP A 132 9.62 9.06 11.59
N TYR A 133 9.33 10.05 12.44
CA TYR A 133 9.31 11.42 11.99
C TYR A 133 9.91 12.40 13.00
N THR A 134 10.47 13.48 12.48
CA THR A 134 10.90 14.63 13.30
C THR A 134 10.65 15.93 12.54
N LEU A 135 10.32 16.98 13.28
CA LEU A 135 10.15 18.33 12.73
C LEU A 135 11.33 19.19 13.17
N GLN A 136 12.13 19.66 12.21
CA GLN A 136 13.29 20.51 12.45
C GLN A 136 13.36 21.65 11.42
N ASN A 137 13.58 22.87 11.85
CA ASN A 137 13.77 24.02 10.95
C ASN A 137 12.71 24.12 9.85
N ASP A 138 11.43 24.08 10.24
CA ASP A 138 10.29 24.15 9.31
C ASP A 138 10.27 23.01 8.26
N THR A 139 10.92 21.89 8.56
CA THR A 139 10.96 20.71 7.69
C THR A 139 10.59 19.45 8.46
N LEU A 140 9.59 18.76 7.96
CA LEU A 140 9.23 17.42 8.41
C LEU A 140 10.12 16.40 7.69
N TYR A 141 10.86 15.65 8.46
CA TYR A 141 11.63 14.48 8.01
C TYR A 141 10.83 13.23 8.35
N LEU A 142 10.55 12.42 7.33
CA LEU A 142 9.91 11.11 7.49
C LEU A 142 10.90 10.03 7.06
N THR A 143 11.11 9.04 7.90
CA THR A 143 11.73 7.77 7.53
C THR A 143 10.66 6.72 7.54
N VAL A 144 10.37 6.14 6.38
CA VAL A 144 9.35 5.10 6.22
C VAL A 144 10.03 3.77 5.98
N THR A 145 9.79 2.83 6.87
CA THR A 145 10.28 1.45 6.77
C THR A 145 9.14 0.55 6.35
N GLN A 146 9.28 -0.09 5.17
CA GLN A 146 8.32 -1.07 4.69
C GLN A 146 8.80 -2.48 5.01
N SER A 147 7.97 -3.25 5.69
CA SER A 147 8.04 -4.71 5.76
C SER A 147 6.86 -5.32 5.02
N THR A 148 6.91 -6.63 4.74
CA THR A 148 5.84 -7.30 4.00
C THR A 148 5.41 -8.57 4.69
N SER A 149 4.15 -8.97 4.49
CA SER A 149 3.60 -10.22 5.04
C SER A 149 4.11 -11.48 4.35
N SER A 150 4.76 -11.34 3.18
CA SER A 150 5.29 -12.47 2.40
C SER A 150 6.66 -12.17 1.83
N SER A 151 7.64 -13.02 2.10
CA SER A 151 9.01 -12.90 1.57
C SER A 151 9.09 -13.02 0.04
N THR A 152 8.09 -13.62 -0.61
CA THR A 152 8.04 -13.73 -2.08
C THR A 152 7.71 -12.41 -2.77
N THR A 153 7.18 -11.42 -2.03
CA THR A 153 6.99 -10.05 -2.49
C THR A 153 7.65 -9.13 -1.47
N PRO A 154 8.97 -8.95 -1.56
CA PRO A 154 9.75 -8.29 -0.51
C PRO A 154 9.57 -6.76 -0.48
N LEU A 155 8.96 -6.20 -1.51
CA LEU A 155 8.69 -4.76 -1.64
C LEU A 155 7.41 -4.54 -2.43
N PHE A 156 6.58 -3.60 -1.99
CA PHE A 156 5.47 -3.04 -2.74
C PHE A 156 5.79 -1.58 -3.08
N LYS A 157 6.15 -1.32 -4.34
CA LYS A 157 6.33 0.04 -4.83
C LYS A 157 4.95 0.67 -5.01
N THR A 158 4.63 1.66 -4.21
CA THR A 158 3.28 2.24 -4.20
C THR A 158 3.28 3.67 -3.70
N PHE A 159 2.28 4.44 -4.11
CA PHE A 159 1.95 5.68 -3.44
C PHE A 159 1.35 5.39 -2.07
N VAL A 160 1.63 6.24 -1.10
CA VAL A 160 1.07 6.19 0.24
C VAL A 160 0.72 7.61 0.67
N ASP A 161 -0.49 7.80 1.18
CA ASP A 161 -0.92 9.06 1.74
C ASP A 161 -0.57 9.14 3.23
N TYR A 162 0.10 10.23 3.61
CA TYR A 162 0.41 10.56 5.01
C TYR A 162 -0.39 11.77 5.41
N LYS A 163 -1.40 11.55 6.25
CA LYS A 163 -2.22 12.63 6.82
C LYS A 163 -1.53 13.17 8.06
N ILE A 164 -1.12 14.44 8.00
CA ILE A 164 -0.40 15.16 9.05
C ILE A 164 -1.40 16.06 9.75
N SER A 165 -1.69 15.77 11.01
CA SER A 165 -2.60 16.56 11.83
C SER A 165 -1.84 17.56 12.71
N TYR A 166 -2.40 18.76 12.85
CA TYR A 166 -1.84 19.86 13.63
C TYR A 166 -2.96 20.69 14.28
N PRO A 167 -2.68 21.56 15.26
CA PRO A 167 -3.70 22.42 15.85
C PRO A 167 -4.40 23.25 14.78
N GLY A 168 -5.70 23.06 14.64
CA GLY A 168 -6.56 23.79 13.71
C GLY A 168 -6.75 23.12 12.34
N GLY A 169 -6.26 21.88 12.10
CA GLY A 169 -6.54 21.15 10.87
C GLY A 169 -5.61 19.99 10.58
N ASP A 170 -5.64 19.58 9.33
CA ASP A 170 -4.73 18.55 8.80
C ASP A 170 -4.32 18.88 7.36
N THR A 171 -3.34 18.15 6.85
CA THR A 171 -2.96 18.11 5.43
C THR A 171 -2.49 16.72 5.07
N THR A 172 -2.73 16.31 3.84
CA THR A 172 -2.28 15.01 3.34
C THR A 172 -1.18 15.22 2.31
N VAL A 173 -0.10 14.47 2.45
CA VAL A 173 0.97 14.38 1.45
C VAL A 173 1.01 12.98 0.89
N ARG A 174 1.08 12.89 -0.45
CA ARG A 174 1.17 11.64 -1.17
C ARG A 174 2.60 11.40 -1.59
N LEU A 175 3.21 10.32 -1.13
CA LEU A 175 4.60 9.98 -1.36
C LEU A 175 4.71 8.62 -2.04
N PHE A 176 5.71 8.46 -2.91
CA PHE A 176 5.96 7.18 -3.58
C PHE A 176 7.03 6.41 -2.82
N GLN A 177 6.67 5.24 -2.31
CA GLN A 177 7.59 4.30 -1.67
C GLN A 177 8.18 3.38 -2.74
N SER A 178 9.47 3.48 -3.00
CA SER A 178 10.19 2.71 -4.03
C SER A 178 11.22 1.72 -3.47
N ALA A 179 11.50 1.83 -2.18
CA ALA A 179 12.42 0.96 -1.44
C ALA A 179 11.86 0.57 -0.08
N ASN A 180 12.45 -0.44 0.57
CA ASN A 180 12.03 -0.84 1.91
C ASN A 180 12.25 0.26 2.96
N ILE A 181 13.21 1.14 2.74
CA ILE A 181 13.42 2.35 3.54
C ILE A 181 13.46 3.54 2.61
N GLU A 182 12.59 4.51 2.88
CA GLU A 182 12.57 5.81 2.17
C GLU A 182 12.64 6.95 3.16
N ASN A 183 13.38 8.00 2.78
CA ASN A 183 13.52 9.22 3.57
C ASN A 183 12.93 10.39 2.78
N PHE A 184 11.93 11.04 3.35
CA PHE A 184 11.26 12.18 2.75
C PHE A 184 11.53 13.46 3.55
N LYS A 185 11.63 14.58 2.83
CA LYS A 185 11.77 15.93 3.39
C LYS A 185 10.61 16.77 2.88
N ILE A 186 9.78 17.26 3.79
CA ILE A 186 8.56 17.98 3.45
C ILE A 186 8.60 19.34 4.15
N PRO A 187 8.54 20.46 3.44
CA PRO A 187 8.40 21.77 4.07
C PRO A 187 7.13 21.81 4.93
N PHE A 188 7.28 22.01 6.24
CA PHE A 188 6.18 21.98 7.19
C PHE A 188 6.48 22.86 8.40
N LYS A 189 5.61 23.85 8.66
CA LYS A 189 5.86 24.88 9.70
C LYS A 189 5.00 24.76 10.94
N LYS A 190 4.04 23.83 10.96
CA LYS A 190 3.09 23.71 12.05
C LYS A 190 3.51 22.60 12.99
N GLN A 191 3.18 22.74 14.28
CA GLN A 191 3.41 21.67 15.25
C GLN A 191 2.58 20.45 14.89
N ILE A 192 3.22 19.29 14.74
CA ILE A 192 2.55 18.03 14.40
C ILE A 192 1.95 17.44 15.68
N THR A 193 0.67 17.07 15.64
CA THR A 193 0.00 16.36 16.72
C THR A 193 0.06 14.84 16.52
N TYR A 194 -0.16 14.39 15.30
CA TYR A 194 0.02 12.98 14.90
C TYR A 194 0.07 12.85 13.38
N ILE A 195 0.57 11.70 12.91
CA ILE A 195 0.55 11.32 11.50
C ILE A 195 -0.29 10.04 11.37
N THR A 196 -1.06 9.94 10.30
CA THR A 196 -1.80 8.72 9.97
C THR A 196 -1.40 8.26 8.57
N VAL A 197 -1.01 7.00 8.46
CA VAL A 197 -0.73 6.36 7.18
C VAL A 197 -2.04 5.90 6.57
N ASP A 198 -2.24 6.25 5.29
CA ASP A 198 -3.39 5.82 4.48
C ASP A 198 -4.74 5.98 5.22
N ALA A 199 -5.00 7.20 5.68
CA ALA A 199 -6.17 7.53 6.50
C ALA A 199 -7.51 7.20 5.80
N ASP A 200 -7.53 7.22 4.48
CA ASP A 200 -8.71 6.95 3.67
C ASP A 200 -8.78 5.50 3.16
N ASN A 201 -7.80 4.68 3.54
CA ASN A 201 -7.72 3.25 3.22
C ASN A 201 -7.75 2.98 1.70
N TRP A 202 -6.85 3.66 0.97
CA TRP A 202 -6.69 3.49 -0.47
C TRP A 202 -5.88 2.24 -0.85
N ILE A 203 -4.99 1.78 0.04
CA ILE A 203 -4.10 0.65 -0.24
C ILE A 203 -4.27 -0.46 0.78
N LEU A 204 -4.13 -1.71 0.32
CA LEU A 204 -4.13 -2.87 1.20
C LEU A 204 -2.83 -2.88 2.01
N ASN A 205 -2.89 -2.52 3.27
CA ASN A 205 -1.75 -2.51 4.17
C ASN A 205 -2.14 -2.92 5.59
N SER A 206 -1.22 -3.51 6.34
CA SER A 206 -1.38 -3.67 7.78
C SER A 206 -0.84 -2.47 8.53
N LYS A 207 -1.40 -2.21 9.71
CA LYS A 207 -0.98 -1.07 10.53
C LYS A 207 0.44 -1.27 11.06
N GLY A 208 1.28 -0.26 10.85
CA GLY A 208 2.61 -0.13 11.40
C GLY A 208 2.65 0.76 12.64
N THR A 209 3.85 1.02 13.15
CA THR A 209 4.11 2.00 14.20
C THR A 209 4.33 3.39 13.61
N ILE A 210 4.00 4.42 14.39
CA ILE A 210 4.27 5.80 14.02
C ILE A 210 4.88 6.47 15.25
N ASP A 211 6.17 6.77 15.15
CA ASP A 211 6.94 7.26 16.25
C ASP A 211 7.51 8.66 15.95
N SER A 212 7.28 9.60 16.88
CA SER A 212 7.95 10.91 16.87
C SER A 212 9.36 10.72 17.41
N ILE A 213 10.37 11.01 16.60
CA ILE A 213 11.74 11.08 17.08
C ILE A 213 11.96 12.50 17.58
N ASP A 214 11.82 12.72 18.85
CA ASP A 214 12.16 14.00 19.46
C ASP A 214 13.63 14.34 19.19
N SER A 215 13.91 15.63 19.05
CA SER A 215 15.26 16.19 18.91
C SER A 215 16.24 15.57 19.92
N PRO A 216 17.53 15.51 19.64
CA PRO A 216 18.55 14.61 20.23
C PRO A 216 18.71 14.58 21.76
N GLU A 217 17.85 15.22 22.51
CA GLU A 217 17.91 15.21 23.97
C GLU A 217 17.20 14.03 24.66
N ASN A 218 16.42 13.21 23.93
CA ASN A 218 15.71 12.03 24.48
C ASN A 218 15.96 10.74 23.66
N ASN A 219 17.23 10.36 23.55
CA ASN A 219 17.61 9.14 22.82
C ASN A 219 17.51 7.87 23.69
N SER A 220 16.36 7.21 23.70
CA SER A 220 16.28 5.81 24.14
C SER A 220 16.40 4.78 22.99
N ASN A 221 16.20 5.17 21.72
CA ASN A 221 16.30 4.27 20.56
C ASN A 221 17.42 4.69 19.62
N LEU A 222 18.61 4.14 19.85
CA LEU A 222 19.80 4.40 19.03
C LEU A 222 19.76 3.67 17.68
N PHE A 223 18.98 2.60 17.55
CA PHE A 223 18.80 1.84 16.34
C PHE A 223 17.52 1.02 16.34
N LYS A 224 17.02 0.65 15.15
CA LYS A 224 15.90 -0.29 14.98
C LYS A 224 16.40 -1.55 14.24
N ILE A 225 15.83 -2.69 14.60
CA ILE A 225 16.07 -3.98 13.97
C ILE A 225 14.77 -4.45 13.32
N TYR A 226 14.84 -4.79 12.04
CA TYR A 226 13.67 -5.33 11.31
C TYR A 226 14.10 -6.22 10.12
N PRO A 227 13.25 -7.13 9.67
CA PRO A 227 12.09 -7.60 10.39
C PRO A 227 12.48 -8.26 11.71
N ASN A 228 11.57 -8.28 12.68
CA ASN A 228 11.80 -8.98 13.95
C ASN A 228 10.55 -9.82 14.29
N PRO A 229 10.64 -11.17 14.22
CA PRO A 229 11.84 -11.96 13.93
C PRO A 229 12.29 -11.88 12.45
N ALA A 230 13.59 -11.92 12.22
CA ALA A 230 14.17 -12.00 10.87
C ALA A 230 14.15 -13.46 10.38
N ASN A 231 13.78 -13.66 9.10
CA ASN A 231 13.87 -14.98 8.46
C ASN A 231 15.18 -15.15 7.69
N ASP A 232 15.49 -14.22 6.76
CA ASP A 232 16.66 -14.32 5.89
C ASP A 232 17.59 -13.10 6.01
N ASN A 233 17.04 -11.91 6.21
CA ASN A 233 17.82 -10.67 6.30
C ASN A 233 17.40 -9.87 7.53
N LEU A 234 18.40 -9.34 8.22
CA LEU A 234 18.25 -8.43 9.33
C LEU A 234 18.77 -7.05 8.91
N ASN A 235 17.90 -6.05 8.97
CA ASN A 235 18.29 -4.67 8.69
C ASN A 235 18.50 -3.93 10.01
N LEU A 236 19.58 -3.18 10.11
CA LEU A 236 19.90 -2.31 11.24
C LEU A 236 19.78 -0.85 10.77
N LEU A 237 18.80 -0.14 11.29
CA LEU A 237 18.64 1.28 11.04
C LEU A 237 19.26 2.06 12.21
N PHE A 238 20.31 2.81 11.92
CA PHE A 238 20.97 3.66 12.91
C PHE A 238 20.48 5.10 12.81
N ASN A 239 20.32 5.76 13.95
CA ASN A 239 20.16 7.20 13.97
C ASN A 239 21.48 7.86 13.49
N THR A 240 21.39 8.75 12.50
CA THR A 240 22.53 9.37 11.81
C THR A 240 23.54 10.10 12.69
N LYS A 241 23.20 10.41 13.94
CA LYS A 241 24.12 11.01 14.92
C LYS A 241 25.13 10.04 15.55
N LEU A 242 25.07 8.75 15.21
CA LEU A 242 25.98 7.72 15.73
C LEU A 242 27.29 7.59 14.94
N PHE A 243 27.47 8.31 13.83
CA PHE A 243 28.58 8.08 12.91
C PHE A 243 29.91 8.74 13.31
N ASP A 244 29.95 9.56 14.36
CA ASP A 244 31.18 10.25 14.82
C ASP A 244 32.04 9.43 15.83
N ALA A 245 31.69 8.17 16.11
CA ALA A 245 32.48 7.32 17.01
C ALA A 245 32.46 5.86 16.55
N GLU A 246 33.59 5.16 16.69
CA GLU A 246 33.65 3.70 16.51
C GLU A 246 32.65 3.00 17.46
N LYS A 247 31.78 2.20 16.92
CA LYS A 247 30.77 1.43 17.64
C LYS A 247 30.85 -0.03 17.27
N THR A 248 30.91 -0.88 18.28
CA THR A 248 30.88 -2.34 18.10
C THR A 248 29.47 -2.86 18.38
N ILE A 249 28.94 -3.66 17.45
CA ILE A 249 27.66 -4.36 17.63
C ILE A 249 28.00 -5.83 17.85
N SER A 250 27.59 -6.36 19.00
CA SER A 250 27.67 -7.79 19.29
C SER A 250 26.26 -8.39 19.17
N ILE A 251 26.12 -9.40 18.30
CA ILE A 251 24.88 -10.18 18.13
C ILE A 251 25.10 -11.50 18.86
N TYR A 252 24.28 -11.79 19.87
CA TYR A 252 24.30 -13.03 20.65
C TYR A 252 23.13 -13.92 20.26
#